data_ba19a86eaab56d9883b3e44fd6cce039
#
_entry.id   ba19a86eaab56d9883b3e44fd6cce039
#
_cell.length_a   1.000
_cell.length_b   1.000
_cell.length_c   1.000
_cell.angle_alpha   90.00
_cell.angle_beta   90.00
_cell.angle_gamma   90.00
#
_symmetry.space_group_name_H-M   'P 1'
#
loop_
_entity.id
_entity.type
_entity.pdbx_description
1 polymer ?
#
loop_
_entity_poly.entity_id
_entity_poly.type
_entity_poly.pdbx_seq_one_letter_code
_entity_poly.pdbx_strand_id
1 'polypeptide(L)'
;VDDHQIVIDGLKSLLHGHPVFSVDIECTQPEKMPELLEKKQVDLLLTDVMMPIMNGSDLAKIVHQKFPSIKILALCMSGEGDLVNKMIEESDISGYVLKNIGKADLLTALEKISDGGIYFSQDVLDELSKQAGKKKLREESNLTIREIEIIRLIEKENNNKQIAQALFISERTVETHRKNIFRKTKTSGLI
;
A
#
# COMPACT_ATOMS: atom_id res chain seq x y z
N VAL A 1 6.04 -15.15 -4.80
CA VAL A 1 4.64 -15.50 -5.10
C VAL A 1 4.02 -14.41 -5.94
N ASP A 2 3.47 -14.76 -7.09
CA ASP A 2 2.83 -13.82 -8.01
C ASP A 2 1.93 -14.67 -8.92
N ASP A 3 0.69 -14.26 -9.16
CA ASP A 3 -0.22 -15.01 -10.01
C ASP A 3 0.16 -14.94 -11.52
N HIS A 4 1.13 -14.09 -11.87
CA HIS A 4 1.70 -13.97 -13.20
C HIS A 4 3.07 -14.69 -13.28
N GLN A 5 3.14 -15.85 -13.93
CA GLN A 5 4.38 -16.62 -14.09
C GLN A 5 5.52 -15.79 -14.69
N ILE A 6 5.23 -14.87 -15.62
CA ILE A 6 6.25 -14.04 -16.27
C ILE A 6 7.01 -13.14 -15.27
N VAL A 7 6.35 -12.71 -14.20
CA VAL A 7 6.98 -11.91 -13.13
C VAL A 7 7.93 -12.80 -12.33
N ILE A 8 7.51 -14.01 -12.00
CA ILE A 8 8.35 -14.99 -11.30
C ILE A 8 9.59 -15.30 -12.14
N ASP A 9 9.43 -15.57 -13.43
CA ASP A 9 10.53 -15.87 -14.35
C ASP A 9 11.49 -14.67 -14.49
N GLY A 10 10.94 -13.46 -14.52
CA GLY A 10 11.73 -12.22 -14.50
C GLY A 10 12.58 -12.08 -13.23
N LEU A 11 11.99 -12.28 -12.06
CA LEU A 11 12.71 -12.24 -10.78
C LEU A 11 13.79 -13.32 -10.70
N LYS A 12 13.49 -14.56 -11.15
CA LYS A 12 14.48 -15.63 -11.24
C LYS A 12 15.65 -15.26 -12.14
N SER A 13 15.35 -14.68 -13.31
CA SER A 13 16.39 -14.23 -14.23
C SER A 13 17.26 -13.12 -13.64
N LEU A 14 16.67 -12.17 -12.91
CA LEU A 14 17.40 -11.09 -12.24
C LEU A 14 18.36 -11.62 -11.16
N LEU A 15 17.95 -12.66 -10.43
CA LEU A 15 18.71 -13.25 -9.34
C LEU A 15 19.61 -14.43 -9.79
N HIS A 16 19.51 -14.85 -11.06
CA HIS A 16 20.30 -15.96 -11.58
C HIS A 16 21.81 -15.70 -11.43
N GLY A 17 22.51 -16.64 -10.81
CA GLY A 17 23.96 -16.54 -10.57
C GLY A 17 24.37 -15.51 -9.52
N HIS A 18 23.41 -14.92 -8.78
CA HIS A 18 23.76 -14.04 -7.67
C HIS A 18 24.41 -14.83 -6.53
N PRO A 19 25.52 -14.34 -5.93
CA PRO A 19 26.28 -15.12 -4.95
C PRO A 19 25.56 -15.37 -3.61
N VAL A 20 24.56 -14.52 -3.29
CA VAL A 20 23.87 -14.53 -1.99
C VAL A 20 22.40 -14.98 -2.13
N PHE A 21 21.70 -14.54 -3.18
CA PHE A 21 20.27 -14.77 -3.33
C PHE A 21 19.96 -15.85 -4.35
N SER A 22 19.11 -16.81 -3.97
CA SER A 22 18.54 -17.83 -4.85
C SER A 22 17.02 -17.89 -4.71
N VAL A 23 16.33 -18.22 -5.78
CA VAL A 23 14.88 -18.47 -5.74
C VAL A 23 14.65 -19.96 -5.50
N ASP A 24 14.22 -20.28 -4.32
CA ASP A 24 14.09 -21.64 -3.81
C ASP A 24 12.68 -22.20 -3.95
N ILE A 25 11.67 -21.33 -3.87
CA ILE A 25 10.26 -21.67 -4.05
C ILE A 25 9.65 -20.66 -5.00
N GLU A 26 8.86 -21.13 -5.93
CA GLU A 26 8.02 -20.33 -6.81
C GLU A 26 6.59 -20.82 -6.75
N CYS A 27 5.63 -19.88 -6.70
CA CYS A 27 4.23 -20.22 -6.54
C CYS A 27 3.33 -19.16 -7.20
N THR A 28 2.41 -19.62 -8.05
CA THR A 28 1.38 -18.77 -8.66
C THR A 28 0.04 -18.85 -7.95
N GLN A 29 -0.07 -19.66 -6.91
CA GLN A 29 -1.27 -19.90 -6.12
C GLN A 29 -0.99 -19.55 -4.66
N PRO A 30 -1.26 -18.32 -4.23
CA PRO A 30 -0.84 -17.82 -2.91
C PRO A 30 -1.35 -18.68 -1.75
N GLU A 31 -2.51 -19.30 -1.89
CA GLU A 31 -3.11 -20.18 -0.89
C GLU A 31 -2.29 -21.43 -0.60
N LYS A 32 -1.42 -21.87 -1.52
CA LYS A 32 -0.54 -23.01 -1.35
C LYS A 32 0.80 -22.66 -0.69
N MET A 33 1.13 -21.36 -0.63
CA MET A 33 2.44 -20.93 -0.14
C MET A 33 2.72 -21.35 1.30
N PRO A 34 1.78 -21.27 2.27
CA PRO A 34 2.04 -21.72 3.64
C PRO A 34 2.48 -23.19 3.73
N GLU A 35 1.87 -24.10 2.94
CA GLU A 35 2.25 -25.52 2.90
C GLU A 35 3.64 -25.73 2.28
N LEU A 36 4.03 -24.91 1.31
CA LEU A 36 5.36 -24.96 0.71
C LEU A 36 6.44 -24.50 1.69
N LEU A 37 6.15 -23.47 2.49
CA LEU A 37 7.05 -22.97 3.53
C LEU A 37 7.23 -23.95 4.69
N GLU A 38 6.27 -24.82 4.98
CA GLU A 38 6.43 -25.91 5.95
C GLU A 38 7.44 -26.96 5.47
N LYS A 39 7.55 -27.15 4.16
CA LYS A 39 8.43 -28.19 3.55
C LYS A 39 9.83 -27.68 3.26
N LYS A 40 10.00 -26.39 3.07
CA LYS A 40 11.28 -25.80 2.71
C LYS A 40 11.47 -24.46 3.40
N GLN A 41 12.53 -24.34 4.15
CA GLN A 41 12.90 -23.10 4.82
C GLN A 41 13.37 -22.05 3.80
N VAL A 42 12.91 -20.82 3.96
CA VAL A 42 13.35 -19.64 3.22
C VAL A 42 13.55 -18.48 4.19
N ASP A 43 14.40 -17.53 3.83
CA ASP A 43 14.70 -16.36 4.66
C ASP A 43 13.82 -15.19 4.31
N LEU A 44 13.39 -15.10 3.04
CA LEU A 44 12.67 -13.96 2.53
C LEU A 44 11.56 -14.40 1.56
N LEU A 45 10.38 -13.83 1.70
CA LEU A 45 9.25 -13.99 0.81
C LEU A 45 9.06 -12.72 -0.02
N LEU A 46 9.13 -12.84 -1.35
CA LEU A 46 8.63 -11.82 -2.28
C LEU A 46 7.20 -12.17 -2.65
N THR A 47 6.28 -11.27 -2.44
CA THR A 47 4.86 -11.49 -2.77
C THR A 47 4.25 -10.33 -3.53
N ASP A 48 3.53 -10.64 -4.60
CA ASP A 48 2.61 -9.65 -5.17
C ASP A 48 1.53 -9.31 -4.14
N VAL A 49 1.08 -8.06 -4.19
CA VAL A 49 0.01 -7.56 -3.33
C VAL A 49 -1.36 -7.89 -3.90
N MET A 50 -1.52 -7.79 -5.21
CA MET A 50 -2.81 -7.93 -5.89
C MET A 50 -2.93 -9.27 -6.60
N MET A 51 -3.31 -10.31 -5.85
CA MET A 51 -3.54 -11.65 -6.37
C MET A 51 -5.00 -12.09 -6.19
N PRO A 52 -5.53 -12.93 -7.09
CA PRO A 52 -6.87 -13.51 -6.93
C PRO A 52 -6.90 -14.50 -5.75
N ILE A 53 -8.09 -14.79 -5.22
CA ILE A 53 -8.38 -15.76 -4.14
C ILE A 53 -7.80 -15.30 -2.80
N MET A 54 -6.48 -15.14 -2.69
CA MET A 54 -5.77 -14.66 -1.51
C MET A 54 -4.82 -13.54 -1.93
N ASN A 55 -5.03 -12.33 -1.46
CA ASN A 55 -4.14 -11.21 -1.73
C ASN A 55 -2.85 -11.28 -0.90
N GLY A 56 -1.83 -10.51 -1.33
CA GLY A 56 -0.53 -10.52 -0.66
C GLY A 56 -0.55 -10.04 0.79
N SER A 57 -1.52 -9.19 1.17
CA SER A 57 -1.69 -8.76 2.56
C SER A 57 -2.16 -9.92 3.45
N ASP A 58 -3.13 -10.71 2.98
CA ASP A 58 -3.61 -11.87 3.73
C ASP A 58 -2.55 -12.97 3.82
N LEU A 59 -1.81 -13.20 2.72
CA LEU A 59 -0.66 -14.12 2.73
C LEU A 59 0.41 -13.65 3.73
N ALA A 60 0.76 -12.37 3.71
CA ALA A 60 1.77 -11.79 4.60
C ALA A 60 1.40 -11.96 6.08
N LYS A 61 0.11 -11.77 6.44
CA LYS A 61 -0.38 -12.03 7.80
C LYS A 61 -0.20 -13.49 8.22
N ILE A 62 -0.56 -14.43 7.34
CA ILE A 62 -0.41 -15.87 7.62
C ILE A 62 1.06 -16.20 7.81
N VAL A 63 1.93 -15.69 6.93
CA VAL A 63 3.37 -15.94 6.99
C VAL A 63 3.98 -15.34 8.25
N HIS A 64 3.65 -14.08 8.57
CA HIS A 64 4.14 -13.44 9.79
C HIS A 64 3.74 -14.23 11.07
N GLN A 65 2.50 -14.74 11.11
CA GLN A 65 2.00 -15.51 12.27
C GLN A 65 2.63 -16.89 12.38
N LYS A 66 2.78 -17.61 11.27
CA LYS A 66 3.27 -19.01 11.29
C LYS A 66 4.79 -19.11 11.17
N PHE A 67 5.43 -18.17 10.51
CA PHE A 67 6.85 -18.15 10.17
C PHE A 67 7.49 -16.79 10.48
N PRO A 68 7.55 -16.36 11.74
CA PRO A 68 7.96 -15.00 12.12
C PRO A 68 9.41 -14.65 11.76
N SER A 69 10.23 -15.63 11.43
CA SER A 69 11.61 -15.41 10.96
C SER A 69 11.69 -15.01 9.49
N ILE A 70 10.64 -15.29 8.70
CA ILE A 70 10.64 -14.98 7.26
C ILE A 70 10.39 -13.49 7.08
N LYS A 71 11.31 -12.81 6.40
CA LYS A 71 11.15 -11.41 6.00
C LYS A 71 10.22 -11.31 4.79
N ILE A 72 9.42 -10.25 4.71
CA ILE A 72 8.42 -10.11 3.65
C ILE A 72 8.69 -8.83 2.86
N LEU A 73 8.92 -8.98 1.55
CA LEU A 73 9.00 -7.88 0.58
C LEU A 73 7.77 -7.92 -0.34
N ALA A 74 6.92 -6.92 -0.24
CA ALA A 74 5.74 -6.78 -1.08
C ALA A 74 6.09 -6.10 -2.41
N LEU A 75 5.55 -6.65 -3.51
CA LEU A 75 5.64 -6.11 -4.87
C LEU A 75 4.27 -5.63 -5.32
N CYS A 76 4.15 -4.45 -5.89
CA CYS A 76 2.87 -3.95 -6.39
C CYS A 76 3.02 -3.13 -7.68
N MET A 77 1.94 -3.03 -8.47
CA MET A 77 1.92 -2.17 -9.65
C MET A 77 1.76 -0.69 -9.32
N SER A 78 1.17 -0.35 -8.17
CA SER A 78 0.96 1.02 -7.71
C SER A 78 1.27 1.18 -6.23
N GLY A 79 1.78 2.34 -5.84
CA GLY A 79 2.11 2.68 -4.46
C GLY A 79 0.90 3.24 -3.69
N GLU A 80 -0.29 2.62 -3.77
CA GLU A 80 -1.47 3.09 -3.02
C GLU A 80 -1.21 3.06 -1.52
N GLY A 81 -1.01 4.25 -0.95
CA GLY A 81 -0.55 4.38 0.43
C GLY A 81 -1.48 3.78 1.49
N ASP A 82 -2.81 3.69 1.24
CA ASP A 82 -3.74 3.03 2.16
C ASP A 82 -3.44 1.53 2.26
N LEU A 83 -3.11 0.90 1.13
CA LEU A 83 -2.73 -0.50 1.07
C LEU A 83 -1.36 -0.75 1.71
N VAL A 84 -0.40 0.14 1.44
CA VAL A 84 0.94 0.09 2.05
C VAL A 84 0.84 0.20 3.56
N ASN A 85 0.11 1.20 4.09
CA ASN A 85 -0.10 1.37 5.52
C ASN A 85 -0.73 0.12 6.17
N LYS A 86 -1.75 -0.43 5.52
CA LYS A 86 -2.41 -1.65 6.00
C LYS A 86 -1.42 -2.82 6.09
N MET A 87 -0.58 -3.01 5.09
CA MET A 87 0.41 -4.09 5.10
C MET A 87 1.49 -3.88 6.17
N ILE A 88 1.92 -2.64 6.41
CA ILE A 88 2.86 -2.32 7.49
C ILE A 88 2.24 -2.61 8.86
N GLU A 89 1.02 -2.09 9.11
CA GLU A 89 0.37 -2.19 10.41
C GLU A 89 -0.11 -3.62 10.74
N GLU A 90 -0.57 -4.38 9.74
CA GLU A 90 -1.24 -5.66 9.97
C GLU A 90 -0.37 -6.89 9.68
N SER A 91 0.73 -6.75 8.95
CA SER A 91 1.50 -7.88 8.43
C SER A 91 3.00 -7.82 8.70
N ASP A 92 3.47 -6.75 9.36
CA ASP A 92 4.88 -6.52 9.72
C ASP A 92 5.85 -6.78 8.54
N ILE A 93 5.49 -6.25 7.35
CA ILE A 93 6.32 -6.40 6.17
C ILE A 93 7.65 -5.68 6.32
N SER A 94 8.72 -6.29 5.84
CA SER A 94 10.08 -5.71 5.85
C SER A 94 10.32 -4.72 4.70
N GLY A 95 9.48 -4.75 3.67
CA GLY A 95 9.61 -3.81 2.57
C GLY A 95 8.43 -3.80 1.61
N TYR A 96 8.37 -2.73 0.82
CA TYR A 96 7.38 -2.54 -0.23
C TYR A 96 8.00 -1.80 -1.41
N VAL A 97 7.88 -2.37 -2.60
CA VAL A 97 8.44 -1.82 -3.83
C VAL A 97 7.46 -1.95 -4.99
N LEU A 98 7.61 -1.11 -5.99
CA LEU A 98 6.83 -1.23 -7.21
C LEU A 98 7.42 -2.30 -8.15
N LYS A 99 6.58 -2.99 -8.91
CA LYS A 99 7.02 -4.03 -9.88
C LYS A 99 7.87 -3.48 -11.05
N ASN A 100 7.94 -2.16 -11.23
CA ASN A 100 8.82 -1.51 -12.19
C ASN A 100 10.22 -1.20 -11.62
N ILE A 101 10.52 -1.67 -10.41
CA ILE A 101 11.83 -1.49 -9.76
C ILE A 101 12.97 -2.03 -10.64
N GLY A 102 14.06 -1.28 -10.73
CA GLY A 102 15.27 -1.72 -11.42
C GLY A 102 16.01 -2.84 -10.68
N LYS A 103 16.84 -3.61 -11.41
CA LYS A 103 17.63 -4.70 -10.81
C LYS A 103 18.49 -4.23 -9.63
N ALA A 104 19.19 -3.10 -9.77
CA ALA A 104 20.06 -2.57 -8.72
C ALA A 104 19.31 -2.25 -7.43
N ASP A 105 18.14 -1.60 -7.57
CA ASP A 105 17.33 -1.23 -6.42
C ASP A 105 16.68 -2.44 -5.76
N LEU A 106 16.27 -3.44 -6.54
CA LEU A 106 15.77 -4.70 -6.01
C LEU A 106 16.84 -5.42 -5.18
N LEU A 107 18.07 -5.52 -5.69
CA LEU A 107 19.19 -6.11 -4.95
C LEU A 107 19.48 -5.35 -3.66
N THR A 108 19.50 -4.01 -3.72
CA THR A 108 19.65 -3.17 -2.54
C THR A 108 18.55 -3.40 -1.50
N ALA A 109 17.30 -3.57 -1.96
CA ALA A 109 16.17 -3.91 -1.09
C ALA A 109 16.37 -5.25 -0.40
N LEU A 110 16.75 -6.28 -1.16
CA LEU A 110 16.98 -7.62 -0.64
C LEU A 110 18.14 -7.65 0.37
N GLU A 111 19.26 -6.99 0.09
CA GLU A 111 20.40 -6.88 0.99
C GLU A 111 20.02 -6.22 2.32
N LYS A 112 19.37 -5.05 2.26
CA LYS A 112 18.94 -4.34 3.47
C LYS A 112 17.98 -5.17 4.32
N ILE A 113 17.03 -5.86 3.70
CA ILE A 113 16.06 -6.69 4.40
C ILE A 113 16.74 -7.92 5.01
N SER A 114 17.69 -8.55 4.31
CA SER A 114 18.47 -9.69 4.81
C SER A 114 19.29 -9.31 6.05
N ASP A 115 19.81 -8.09 6.09
CA ASP A 115 20.54 -7.53 7.24
C ASP A 115 19.60 -7.11 8.41
N GLY A 116 18.31 -7.40 8.31
CA GLY A 116 17.32 -7.08 9.34
C GLY A 116 16.76 -5.65 9.28
N GLY A 117 17.09 -4.89 8.23
CA GLY A 117 16.53 -3.57 7.98
C GLY A 117 15.18 -3.61 7.24
N ILE A 118 14.71 -2.44 6.87
CA ILE A 118 13.49 -2.25 6.08
C ILE A 118 13.81 -1.50 4.79
N TYR A 119 13.00 -1.74 3.73
CA TYR A 119 13.17 -1.03 2.46
C TYR A 119 11.81 -0.66 1.84
N PHE A 120 11.64 0.63 1.60
CA PHE A 120 10.51 1.17 0.84
C PHE A 120 11.08 2.00 -0.31
N SER A 121 10.60 1.80 -1.54
CA SER A 121 11.03 2.62 -2.67
C SER A 121 10.63 4.09 -2.47
N GLN A 122 11.36 5.02 -3.09
CA GLN A 122 11.11 6.46 -2.93
C GLN A 122 9.67 6.83 -3.29
N ASP A 123 9.15 6.27 -4.39
CA ASP A 123 7.76 6.50 -4.82
C ASP A 123 6.74 6.11 -3.73
N VAL A 124 6.99 5.00 -3.03
CA VAL A 124 6.15 4.53 -1.91
C VAL A 124 6.27 5.47 -0.71
N LEU A 125 7.48 5.92 -0.37
CA LEU A 125 7.70 6.87 0.73
C LEU A 125 7.03 8.22 0.46
N ASP A 126 7.08 8.69 -0.78
CA ASP A 126 6.41 9.93 -1.19
C ASP A 126 4.89 9.83 -1.04
N GLU A 127 4.32 8.69 -1.41
CA GLU A 127 2.87 8.46 -1.27
C GLU A 127 2.45 8.32 0.20
N LEU A 128 3.22 7.63 1.02
CA LEU A 128 3.02 7.56 2.48
C LEU A 128 3.10 8.96 3.13
N SER A 129 4.06 9.79 2.71
CA SER A 129 4.23 11.16 3.20
C SER A 129 3.04 12.04 2.84
N LYS A 130 2.52 11.94 1.62
CA LYS A 130 1.29 12.63 1.18
C LYS A 130 0.08 12.22 2.02
N GLN A 131 -0.03 10.94 2.35
CA GLN A 131 -1.12 10.44 3.19
C GLN A 131 -0.99 10.84 4.65
N ALA A 132 0.22 10.79 5.22
CA ALA A 132 0.47 11.27 6.58
C ALA A 132 0.08 12.75 6.73
N GLY A 133 0.40 13.59 5.74
CA GLY A 133 -0.05 14.97 5.68
C GLY A 133 -1.57 15.10 5.64
N LYS A 134 -2.27 14.26 4.84
CA LYS A 134 -3.74 14.23 4.77
C LYS A 134 -4.36 13.75 6.09
N LYS A 135 -3.77 12.74 6.74
CA LYS A 135 -4.22 12.20 8.04
C LYS A 135 -4.05 13.25 9.14
N LYS A 136 -2.90 13.94 9.19
CA LYS A 136 -2.63 15.00 10.16
C LYS A 136 -3.60 16.17 10.02
N LEU A 137 -3.84 16.66 8.79
CA LEU A 137 -4.85 17.71 8.52
C LEU A 137 -6.26 17.27 8.94
N ARG A 138 -6.59 15.99 8.80
CA ARG A 138 -7.87 15.40 9.18
C ARG A 138 -8.02 15.30 10.70
N GLU A 139 -6.97 14.91 11.40
CA GLU A 139 -6.95 14.82 12.88
C GLU A 139 -6.97 16.22 13.53
N GLU A 140 -6.22 17.17 12.99
CA GLU A 140 -6.17 18.55 13.49
C GLU A 140 -7.47 19.32 13.23
N SER A 141 -8.18 19.03 12.14
CA SER A 141 -9.40 19.76 11.78
C SER A 141 -10.70 19.11 12.26
N ASN A 142 -10.67 17.89 12.80
CA ASN A 142 -11.88 17.11 13.16
C ASN A 142 -12.89 16.96 12.00
N LEU A 143 -12.42 17.05 10.75
CA LEU A 143 -13.28 16.96 9.56
C LEU A 143 -13.61 15.51 9.21
N THR A 144 -14.85 15.25 8.83
CA THR A 144 -15.28 13.95 8.31
C THR A 144 -14.80 13.75 6.87
N ILE A 145 -14.79 12.50 6.39
CA ILE A 145 -14.47 12.18 4.99
C ILE A 145 -15.33 13.01 4.04
N ARG A 146 -16.62 13.10 4.34
CA ARG A 146 -17.58 13.82 3.51
C ARG A 146 -17.31 15.32 3.46
N GLU A 147 -16.88 15.90 4.57
CA GLU A 147 -16.48 17.30 4.63
C GLU A 147 -15.21 17.57 3.82
N ILE A 148 -14.25 16.65 3.82
CA ILE A 148 -13.04 16.75 3.00
C ILE A 148 -13.35 16.63 1.51
N GLU A 149 -14.24 15.72 1.10
CA GLU A 149 -14.69 15.61 -0.30
C GLU A 149 -15.33 16.92 -0.80
N ILE A 150 -16.15 17.53 0.04
CA ILE A 150 -16.80 18.81 -0.29
C ILE A 150 -15.75 19.92 -0.42
N ILE A 151 -14.77 20.02 0.48
CA ILE A 151 -13.68 21.00 0.39
C ILE A 151 -12.94 20.86 -0.93
N ARG A 152 -12.58 19.64 -1.34
CA ARG A 152 -11.88 19.40 -2.62
C ARG A 152 -12.69 19.82 -3.85
N LEU A 153 -14.01 19.71 -3.78
CA LEU A 153 -14.87 20.19 -4.86
C LEU A 153 -15.02 21.71 -4.84
N ILE A 154 -15.00 22.34 -3.66
CA ILE A 154 -14.96 23.79 -3.52
C ILE A 154 -13.64 24.34 -4.08
N GLU A 155 -12.49 23.72 -3.79
CA GLU A 155 -11.19 24.10 -4.35
C GLU A 155 -11.15 24.05 -5.88
N LYS A 156 -12.00 23.21 -6.48
CA LYS A 156 -12.21 23.14 -7.93
C LYS A 156 -13.30 24.10 -8.44
N GLU A 157 -13.66 25.09 -7.62
CA GLU A 157 -14.65 26.12 -7.96
C GLU A 157 -16.07 25.59 -8.25
N ASN A 158 -16.41 24.38 -7.78
CA ASN A 158 -17.74 23.83 -7.95
C ASN A 158 -18.75 24.53 -7.03
N ASN A 159 -19.92 24.89 -7.58
CA ASN A 159 -21.03 25.40 -6.80
C ASN A 159 -21.82 24.29 -6.09
N ASN A 160 -22.74 24.64 -5.18
CA ASN A 160 -23.48 23.66 -4.38
C ASN A 160 -24.25 22.63 -5.22
N LYS A 161 -24.80 23.04 -6.36
CA LYS A 161 -25.52 22.17 -7.27
C LYS A 161 -24.59 21.13 -7.92
N GLN A 162 -23.41 21.55 -8.37
CA GLN A 162 -22.39 20.67 -8.95
C GLN A 162 -21.83 19.69 -7.92
N ILE A 163 -21.59 20.18 -6.68
CA ILE A 163 -21.15 19.33 -5.56
C ILE A 163 -22.23 18.30 -5.23
N ALA A 164 -23.50 18.72 -5.15
CA ALA A 164 -24.62 17.84 -4.89
C ALA A 164 -24.72 16.71 -5.94
N GLN A 165 -24.58 17.05 -7.21
CA GLN A 165 -24.56 16.07 -8.32
C GLN A 165 -23.35 15.12 -8.25
N ALA A 166 -22.15 15.67 -8.06
CA ALA A 166 -20.92 14.86 -8.00
C ALA A 166 -20.91 13.86 -6.83
N LEU A 167 -21.55 14.24 -5.73
CA LEU A 167 -21.58 13.43 -4.52
C LEU A 167 -22.90 12.67 -4.29
N PHE A 168 -23.85 12.75 -5.23
CA PHE A 168 -25.17 12.09 -5.16
C PHE A 168 -25.95 12.45 -3.87
N ILE A 169 -25.97 13.72 -3.49
CA ILE A 169 -26.70 14.25 -2.32
C ILE A 169 -27.52 15.48 -2.70
N SER A 170 -28.37 15.96 -1.77
CA SER A 170 -29.12 17.19 -2.00
C SER A 170 -28.24 18.44 -1.79
N GLU A 171 -28.59 19.55 -2.47
CA GLU A 171 -27.91 20.85 -2.23
C GLU A 171 -28.02 21.28 -0.76
N ARG A 172 -29.17 21.02 -0.11
CA ARG A 172 -29.38 21.29 1.33
C ARG A 172 -28.39 20.49 2.20
N THR A 173 -28.06 19.24 1.79
CA THR A 173 -27.06 18.42 2.49
C THR A 173 -25.66 19.02 2.32
N VAL A 174 -25.32 19.52 1.13
CA VAL A 174 -24.06 20.25 0.89
C VAL A 174 -23.94 21.47 1.78
N GLU A 175 -25.01 22.29 1.89
CA GLU A 175 -25.03 23.46 2.77
C GLU A 175 -24.83 23.10 4.24
N THR A 176 -25.43 22.01 4.69
CA THR A 176 -25.26 21.50 6.05
C THR A 176 -23.80 21.12 6.33
N HIS A 177 -23.17 20.41 5.40
CA HIS A 177 -21.76 20.08 5.51
C HIS A 177 -20.86 21.31 5.48
N ARG A 178 -21.11 22.29 4.61
CA ARG A 178 -20.37 23.57 4.59
C ARG A 178 -20.46 24.30 5.94
N LYS A 179 -21.63 24.39 6.55
CA LYS A 179 -21.79 24.98 7.90
C LYS A 179 -20.97 24.24 8.95
N ASN A 180 -20.94 22.90 8.89
CA ASN A 180 -20.14 22.09 9.79
C ASN A 180 -18.63 22.29 9.56
N ILE A 181 -18.18 22.39 8.32
CA ILE A 181 -16.80 22.72 7.96
C ILE A 181 -16.40 24.05 8.58
N PHE A 182 -17.17 25.12 8.35
CA PHE A 182 -16.89 26.45 8.94
C PHE A 182 -16.76 26.38 10.46
N ARG A 183 -17.71 25.72 11.11
CA ARG A 183 -17.68 25.57 12.57
C ARG A 183 -16.42 24.88 13.07
N LYS A 184 -15.96 23.83 12.35
CA LYS A 184 -14.80 23.01 12.73
C LYS A 184 -13.47 23.69 12.41
N THR A 185 -13.38 24.37 11.27
CA THR A 185 -12.14 25.02 10.81
C THR A 185 -11.97 26.44 11.34
N LYS A 186 -13.01 27.02 11.94
CA LYS A 186 -13.02 28.41 12.42
C LYS A 186 -12.66 29.44 11.33
N THR A 187 -12.76 29.09 10.07
CA THR A 187 -12.49 29.99 8.94
C THR A 187 -13.77 30.70 8.52
N SER A 188 -13.76 32.02 8.57
CA SER A 188 -14.81 32.87 8.00
C SER A 188 -14.41 33.26 6.58
N GLY A 189 -14.91 32.54 5.56
CA GLY A 189 -14.73 32.97 4.18
C GLY A 189 -14.21 31.94 3.19
N LEU A 190 -14.89 30.80 3.05
CA LEU A 190 -14.95 30.06 1.81
C LEU A 190 -16.28 30.39 1.14
N ILE A 191 -16.34 31.53 0.51
CA ILE A 191 -17.42 31.95 -0.37
C ILE A 191 -17.22 31.31 -1.73
#